data_b841cab881d32c81f05d8cdb2a307c01
#
_entry.id   b841cab881d32c81f05d8cdb2a307c01
#
_cell.length_a   1.000
_cell.length_b   1.000
_cell.length_c   1.000
_cell.angle_alpha   90.00
_cell.angle_beta   90.00
_cell.angle_gamma   90.00
#
_symmetry.space_group_name_H-M   'P 1'
#
loop_
_entity.id
_entity.type
_entity.pdbx_description
1 polymer ?
#
loop_
_entity_poly.entity_id
_entity_poly.type
_entity_poly.pdbx_seq_one_letter_code
_entity_poly.pdbx_strand_id
1 'polypeptide(L)'
;MKVASLLHDLGKQINYYSHARHSAYMIINSNLYGLSHREQLLSAFIASYSHGANSKFIKQSPYLSILKEGDREMIQKLSFPLALAEAFEESHERTIRSFQTYITDKQIDMHVEVKELSHISMMEMAIEKLKKQCKKEFKRELVIHWKVR
;
A
#
# COMPACT_ATOMS: atom_id res chain seq x y z
N MET A 1 -3.29 -9.71 -1.24
CA MET A 1 -2.74 -8.65 -2.11
C MET A 1 -3.65 -8.31 -3.28
N LYS A 2 -3.90 -9.22 -4.24
CA LYS A 2 -4.67 -8.91 -5.47
C LYS A 2 -6.00 -8.18 -5.21
N VAL A 3 -6.83 -8.68 -4.29
CA VAL A 3 -8.11 -8.04 -3.94
C VAL A 3 -7.90 -6.65 -3.34
N ALA A 4 -6.94 -6.51 -2.41
CA ALA A 4 -6.62 -5.21 -1.81
C ALA A 4 -6.19 -4.20 -2.87
N SER A 5 -5.30 -4.58 -3.80
CA SER A 5 -4.83 -3.67 -4.87
C SER A 5 -5.92 -3.29 -5.88
N LEU A 6 -6.90 -4.15 -6.12
CA LEU A 6 -8.01 -3.83 -7.02
C LEU A 6 -9.07 -2.93 -6.37
N LEU A 7 -9.25 -3.02 -5.06
CA LEU A 7 -10.36 -2.39 -4.35
C LEU A 7 -9.92 -1.26 -3.39
N HIS A 8 -8.63 -0.91 -3.33
CA HIS A 8 -8.11 0.08 -2.37
C HIS A 8 -8.77 1.46 -2.51
N ASP A 9 -9.16 1.84 -3.72
CA ASP A 9 -9.76 3.13 -4.05
C ASP A 9 -11.29 3.13 -4.12
N LEU A 10 -11.93 2.00 -3.88
CA LEU A 10 -13.39 1.86 -4.00
C LEU A 10 -14.14 2.88 -3.13
N GLY A 11 -13.59 3.21 -1.98
CA GLY A 11 -14.19 4.19 -1.06
C GLY A 11 -14.25 5.61 -1.57
N LYS A 12 -13.51 5.96 -2.63
CA LYS A 12 -13.63 7.28 -3.30
C LYS A 12 -15.03 7.52 -3.86
N GLN A 13 -15.79 6.45 -4.14
CA GLN A 13 -17.20 6.54 -4.56
C GLN A 13 -18.12 7.07 -3.44
N ILE A 14 -17.74 6.89 -2.18
CA ILE A 14 -18.48 7.42 -1.03
C ILE A 14 -17.99 8.84 -0.74
N ASN A 15 -16.68 8.99 -0.51
CA ASN A 15 -16.07 10.28 -0.24
C ASN A 15 -14.56 10.18 -0.50
N TYR A 16 -14.00 11.23 -1.08
CA TYR A 16 -12.55 11.32 -1.29
C TYR A 16 -11.79 11.36 0.03
N TYR A 17 -12.30 12.12 1.00
CA TYR A 17 -11.69 12.15 2.34
C TYR A 17 -11.93 10.84 3.09
N SER A 18 -10.86 10.31 3.66
CA SER A 18 -10.88 9.02 4.38
C SER A 18 -11.33 7.83 3.52
N HIS A 19 -11.19 7.91 2.18
CA HIS A 19 -11.59 6.86 1.25
C HIS A 19 -11.02 5.47 1.60
N ALA A 20 -9.83 5.41 2.17
CA ALA A 20 -9.24 4.15 2.65
C ALA A 20 -10.12 3.42 3.68
N ARG A 21 -10.75 4.16 4.60
CA ARG A 21 -11.69 3.58 5.57
C ARG A 21 -12.98 3.16 4.89
N HIS A 22 -13.47 3.95 3.94
CA HIS A 22 -14.64 3.61 3.15
C HIS A 22 -14.38 2.38 2.28
N SER A 23 -13.19 2.27 1.66
CA SER A 23 -12.79 1.06 0.93
C SER A 23 -12.79 -0.17 1.83
N ALA A 24 -12.19 -0.07 3.02
CA ALA A 24 -12.20 -1.17 3.98
C ALA A 24 -13.62 -1.56 4.38
N TYR A 25 -14.49 -0.59 4.68
CA TYR A 25 -15.88 -0.84 5.00
C TYR A 25 -16.60 -1.56 3.86
N MET A 26 -16.45 -1.10 2.63
CA MET A 26 -17.07 -1.70 1.45
C MET A 26 -16.56 -3.12 1.22
N ILE A 27 -15.24 -3.35 1.34
CA ILE A 27 -14.64 -4.68 1.20
C ILE A 27 -15.20 -5.64 2.26
N ILE A 28 -15.26 -5.23 3.53
CA ILE A 28 -15.71 -6.07 4.63
C ILE A 28 -17.20 -6.48 4.45
N ASN A 29 -18.02 -5.55 3.97
CA ASN A 29 -19.46 -5.75 3.87
C ASN A 29 -19.93 -6.21 2.48
N SER A 30 -19.00 -6.48 1.56
CA SER A 30 -19.33 -7.01 0.23
C SER A 30 -19.37 -8.54 0.22
N ASN A 31 -20.17 -9.11 -0.68
CA ASN A 31 -20.17 -10.54 -0.94
C ASN A 31 -19.04 -10.89 -1.92
N LEU A 32 -17.83 -11.03 -1.42
CA LEU A 32 -16.68 -11.42 -2.23
C LEU A 32 -16.56 -12.95 -2.24
N TYR A 33 -17.19 -13.57 -3.23
CA TYR A 33 -17.13 -15.03 -3.40
C TYR A 33 -15.69 -15.50 -3.66
N GLY A 34 -15.34 -16.64 -3.06
CA GLY A 34 -14.00 -17.24 -3.19
C GLY A 34 -12.99 -16.78 -2.15
N LEU A 35 -13.37 -15.88 -1.24
CA LEU A 35 -12.58 -15.49 -0.08
C LEU A 35 -13.22 -16.00 1.22
N SER A 36 -12.41 -16.47 2.14
CA SER A 36 -12.84 -16.63 3.53
C SER A 36 -13.03 -15.27 4.21
N HIS A 37 -13.82 -15.20 5.27
CA HIS A 37 -14.00 -13.97 6.05
C HIS A 37 -12.66 -13.36 6.53
N ARG A 38 -11.70 -14.21 6.87
CA ARG A 38 -10.35 -13.75 7.26
C ARG A 38 -9.59 -13.12 6.09
N GLU A 39 -9.61 -13.73 4.90
CA GLU A 39 -8.95 -13.19 3.72
C GLU A 39 -9.59 -11.87 3.26
N GLN A 40 -10.91 -11.79 3.35
CA GLN A 40 -11.65 -10.56 3.08
C GLN A 40 -11.25 -9.44 4.04
N LEU A 41 -11.19 -9.75 5.35
CA LEU A 41 -10.77 -8.79 6.38
C LEU A 41 -9.30 -8.36 6.21
N LEU A 42 -8.39 -9.30 5.92
CA LEU A 42 -7.00 -8.99 5.60
C LEU A 42 -6.89 -8.05 4.39
N SER A 43 -7.66 -8.34 3.33
CA SER A 43 -7.69 -7.51 2.12
C SER A 43 -8.16 -6.08 2.42
N ALA A 44 -9.20 -5.93 3.23
CA ALA A 44 -9.73 -4.65 3.66
C ALA A 44 -8.71 -3.84 4.47
N PHE A 45 -8.03 -4.50 5.40
CA PHE A 45 -7.03 -3.82 6.22
C PHE A 45 -5.76 -3.46 5.45
N ILE A 46 -5.31 -4.31 4.53
CA ILE A 46 -4.20 -3.99 3.63
C ILE A 46 -4.55 -2.75 2.78
N ALA A 47 -5.74 -2.71 2.18
CA ALA A 47 -6.20 -1.57 1.39
C ALA A 47 -6.27 -0.28 2.21
N SER A 48 -6.76 -0.33 3.45
CA SER A 48 -6.86 0.85 4.29
C SER A 48 -5.53 1.33 4.84
N TYR A 49 -4.58 0.42 5.10
CA TYR A 49 -3.29 0.75 5.70
C TYR A 49 -2.33 1.40 4.69
N SER A 50 -2.45 1.08 3.41
CA SER A 50 -1.64 1.69 2.34
C SER A 50 -1.82 3.21 2.28
N HIS A 51 -3.02 3.72 2.56
CA HIS A 51 -3.32 5.16 2.64
C HIS A 51 -3.09 5.78 4.03
N GLY A 52 -2.27 5.15 4.88
CA GLY A 52 -1.92 5.69 6.19
C GLY A 52 -3.02 5.56 7.25
N ALA A 53 -4.02 4.70 7.04
CA ALA A 53 -4.93 4.33 8.11
C ALA A 53 -4.10 3.73 9.25
N ASN A 54 -4.10 4.41 10.37
CA ASN A 54 -3.24 4.05 11.49
C ASN A 54 -3.70 2.72 12.13
N SER A 55 -2.81 2.10 12.88
CA SER A 55 -3.08 0.89 13.64
C SER A 55 -4.32 1.00 14.56
N LYS A 56 -4.75 2.22 14.89
CA LYS A 56 -5.93 2.49 15.69
C LYS A 56 -7.22 2.06 15.00
N PHE A 57 -7.34 2.29 13.68
CA PHE A 57 -8.50 1.85 12.89
C PHE A 57 -8.65 0.32 12.94
N ILE A 58 -7.54 -0.41 12.75
CA ILE A 58 -7.55 -1.87 12.85
C ILE A 58 -7.90 -2.32 14.26
N LYS A 59 -7.30 -1.71 15.29
CA LYS A 59 -7.54 -2.06 16.70
C LYS A 59 -8.97 -1.81 17.17
N GLN A 60 -9.69 -0.90 16.55
CA GLN A 60 -11.09 -0.59 16.85
C GLN A 60 -12.10 -1.42 16.05
N SER A 61 -11.63 -2.28 15.17
CA SER A 61 -12.52 -3.15 14.39
C SER A 61 -13.23 -4.17 15.27
N PRO A 62 -14.55 -4.34 15.12
CA PRO A 62 -15.31 -5.38 15.84
C PRO A 62 -14.93 -6.80 15.40
N TYR A 63 -14.22 -6.94 14.30
CA TYR A 63 -13.84 -8.23 13.68
C TYR A 63 -12.45 -8.72 14.07
N LEU A 64 -11.82 -8.14 15.09
CA LEU A 64 -10.46 -8.51 15.49
C LEU A 64 -10.29 -9.99 15.86
N SER A 65 -11.36 -10.62 16.36
CA SER A 65 -11.36 -12.05 16.72
C SER A 65 -11.16 -12.99 15.52
N ILE A 66 -11.40 -12.51 14.30
CA ILE A 66 -11.16 -13.26 13.06
C ILE A 66 -9.67 -13.31 12.71
N LEU A 67 -8.89 -12.32 13.14
CA LEU A 67 -7.45 -12.26 12.89
C LEU A 67 -6.70 -13.26 13.75
N LYS A 68 -5.68 -13.87 13.15
CA LYS A 68 -4.75 -14.79 13.81
C LYS A 68 -3.47 -14.07 14.22
N GLU A 69 -2.67 -14.75 15.01
CA GLU A 69 -1.29 -14.33 15.30
C GLU A 69 -0.51 -14.17 13.98
N GLY A 70 0.28 -13.10 13.87
CA GLY A 70 1.03 -12.74 12.65
C GLY A 70 0.23 -11.96 11.60
N ASP A 71 -1.11 -11.94 11.62
CA ASP A 71 -1.91 -11.22 10.61
C ASP A 71 -1.66 -9.72 10.62
N ARG A 72 -1.42 -9.13 11.79
CA ARG A 72 -1.12 -7.70 11.90
C ARG A 72 0.20 -7.35 11.23
N GLU A 73 1.21 -8.18 11.43
CA GLU A 73 2.50 -8.01 10.76
C GLU A 73 2.37 -8.21 9.26
N MET A 74 1.59 -9.20 8.82
CA MET A 74 1.28 -9.43 7.41
C MET A 74 0.60 -8.21 6.78
N ILE A 75 -0.41 -7.63 7.44
CA ILE A 75 -1.09 -6.41 6.97
C ILE A 75 -0.08 -5.28 6.77
N GLN A 76 0.79 -5.02 7.76
CA GLN A 76 1.79 -3.97 7.68
C GLN A 76 2.77 -4.19 6.52
N LYS A 77 3.28 -5.41 6.39
CA LYS A 77 4.23 -5.76 5.33
C LYS A 77 3.61 -5.73 3.95
N LEU A 78 2.39 -6.23 3.78
CA LEU A 78 1.72 -6.28 2.47
C LEU A 78 1.11 -4.93 2.04
N SER A 79 0.80 -4.04 2.96
CA SER A 79 0.33 -2.70 2.62
C SER A 79 1.46 -1.80 2.11
N PHE A 80 2.71 -2.08 2.46
CA PHE A 80 3.85 -1.29 2.00
C PHE A 80 4.02 -1.29 0.47
N PRO A 81 4.09 -2.44 -0.24
CA PRO A 81 4.19 -2.43 -1.69
C PRO A 81 2.98 -1.78 -2.38
N LEU A 82 1.79 -1.85 -1.79
CA LEU A 82 0.62 -1.13 -2.31
C LEU A 82 0.80 0.38 -2.15
N ALA A 83 1.18 0.86 -0.97
CA ALA A 83 1.47 2.28 -0.74
C ALA A 83 2.59 2.81 -1.63
N LEU A 84 3.61 1.98 -1.91
CA LEU A 84 4.70 2.34 -2.79
C LEU A 84 4.24 2.44 -4.26
N ALA A 85 3.37 1.52 -4.69
CA ALA A 85 2.76 1.59 -6.02
C ALA A 85 1.92 2.86 -6.20
N GLU A 86 1.16 3.25 -5.19
CA GLU A 86 0.39 4.50 -5.18
C GLU A 86 1.31 5.73 -5.22
N ALA A 87 2.40 5.72 -4.44
CA ALA A 87 3.37 6.82 -4.47
C ALA A 87 4.04 6.97 -5.84
N PHE A 88 4.21 5.88 -6.59
CA PHE A 88 4.69 5.90 -7.96
C PHE A 88 3.65 6.41 -8.98
N GLU A 89 2.37 6.34 -8.67
CA GLU A 89 1.27 6.87 -9.49
C GLU A 89 0.74 8.23 -9.00
N GLU A 90 1.42 8.90 -8.06
CA GLU A 90 0.99 10.17 -7.45
C GLU A 90 0.69 11.27 -8.49
N SER A 91 1.38 11.25 -9.63
CA SER A 91 1.14 12.18 -10.74
C SER A 91 -0.04 11.80 -11.64
N HIS A 92 -0.51 10.55 -11.59
CA HIS A 92 -1.50 9.95 -12.50
C HIS A 92 -1.13 10.00 -14.02
N GLU A 93 0.15 10.25 -14.34
CA GLU A 93 0.63 10.41 -15.72
C GLU A 93 1.21 9.12 -16.33
N ARG A 94 1.20 8.01 -15.57
CA ARG A 94 1.78 6.72 -16.00
C ARG A 94 3.20 6.88 -16.54
N THR A 95 4.02 7.62 -15.80
CA THR A 95 5.40 7.95 -16.20
C THR A 95 6.36 6.78 -16.08
N ILE A 96 6.07 5.81 -15.20
CA ILE A 96 6.93 4.64 -14.98
C ILE A 96 6.74 3.64 -16.12
N ARG A 97 7.87 3.19 -16.69
CA ARG A 97 7.93 2.14 -17.71
C ARG A 97 8.23 0.79 -17.13
N SER A 98 9.22 0.72 -16.29
CA SER A 98 9.66 -0.52 -15.64
C SER A 98 10.38 -0.23 -14.34
N PHE A 99 10.51 -1.23 -13.50
CA PHE A 99 11.39 -1.16 -12.34
C PHE A 99 12.03 -2.51 -12.05
N GLN A 100 13.19 -2.47 -11.41
CA GLN A 100 13.89 -3.64 -10.89
C GLN A 100 14.20 -3.40 -9.42
N THR A 101 14.03 -4.43 -8.59
CA THR A 101 14.24 -4.35 -7.15
C THR A 101 15.33 -5.33 -6.72
N TYR A 102 16.31 -4.82 -5.99
CA TYR A 102 17.39 -5.59 -5.38
C TYR A 102 17.28 -5.47 -3.87
N ILE A 103 17.27 -6.60 -3.18
CA ILE A 103 17.11 -6.64 -1.72
C ILE A 103 18.39 -7.21 -1.11
N THR A 104 19.00 -6.44 -0.23
CA THR A 104 20.13 -6.85 0.61
C THR A 104 19.71 -6.89 2.07
N ASP A 105 20.61 -7.25 2.97
CA ASP A 105 20.32 -7.25 4.41
C ASP A 105 20.04 -5.84 4.97
N LYS A 106 20.57 -4.80 4.33
CA LYS A 106 20.50 -3.41 4.81
C LYS A 106 19.59 -2.51 3.98
N GLN A 107 19.38 -2.83 2.69
CA GLN A 107 18.72 -1.94 1.74
C GLN A 107 17.76 -2.68 0.83
N ILE A 108 16.77 -1.94 0.37
CA ILE A 108 15.91 -2.25 -0.77
C ILE A 108 16.21 -1.19 -1.83
N ASP A 109 16.93 -1.57 -2.88
CA ASP A 109 17.28 -0.70 -3.99
C ASP A 109 16.30 -0.92 -5.14
N MET A 110 15.65 0.16 -5.59
CA MET A 110 14.74 0.13 -6.73
C MET A 110 15.28 0.99 -7.86
N HIS A 111 15.55 0.38 -8.99
CA HIS A 111 15.92 1.07 -10.23
C HIS A 111 14.65 1.27 -11.05
N VAL A 112 14.20 2.51 -11.16
CA VAL A 112 12.93 2.87 -11.79
C VAL A 112 13.20 3.61 -13.10
N GLU A 113 12.72 3.05 -14.20
CA GLU A 113 12.78 3.70 -15.51
C GLU A 113 11.51 4.52 -15.73
N VAL A 114 11.72 5.80 -16.07
CA VAL A 114 10.64 6.77 -16.31
C VAL A 114 10.72 7.33 -17.72
N LYS A 115 9.60 7.80 -18.25
CA LYS A 115 9.53 8.48 -19.55
C LYS A 115 10.19 9.86 -19.51
N GLU A 116 10.01 10.57 -18.41
CA GLU A 116 10.49 11.93 -18.21
C GLU A 116 10.67 12.23 -16.72
N LEU A 117 11.40 13.29 -16.41
CA LEU A 117 11.71 13.68 -15.02
C LEU A 117 10.71 14.67 -14.41
N SER A 118 9.77 15.19 -15.19
CA SER A 118 8.89 16.29 -14.80
C SER A 118 8.07 16.03 -13.54
N HIS A 119 7.69 14.78 -13.28
CA HIS A 119 6.82 14.40 -12.15
C HIS A 119 7.54 13.66 -11.02
N ILE A 120 8.86 13.48 -11.12
CA ILE A 120 9.62 12.73 -10.09
C ILE A 120 9.52 13.39 -8.72
N SER A 121 9.54 14.72 -8.64
CA SER A 121 9.48 15.42 -7.36
C SER A 121 8.23 15.11 -6.55
N MET A 122 7.07 14.93 -7.19
CA MET A 122 5.82 14.55 -6.52
C MET A 122 5.93 13.12 -5.98
N MET A 123 6.41 12.19 -6.80
CA MET A 123 6.63 10.80 -6.40
C MET A 123 7.65 10.70 -5.26
N GLU A 124 8.76 11.45 -5.32
CA GLU A 124 9.77 11.48 -4.25
C GLU A 124 9.21 11.99 -2.92
N MET A 125 8.37 13.02 -2.95
CA MET A 125 7.70 13.51 -1.73
C MET A 125 6.79 12.45 -1.10
N ALA A 126 6.07 11.69 -1.91
CA ALA A 126 5.23 10.58 -1.44
C ALA A 126 6.08 9.43 -0.88
N ILE A 127 7.14 9.05 -1.60
CA ILE A 127 8.07 7.97 -1.22
C ILE A 127 8.83 8.31 0.06
N GLU A 128 9.19 9.56 0.29
CA GLU A 128 9.94 9.97 1.50
C GLU A 128 9.20 9.59 2.80
N LYS A 129 7.87 9.67 2.78
CA LYS A 129 7.04 9.21 3.91
C LYS A 129 7.16 7.70 4.12
N LEU A 130 7.31 6.94 3.02
CA LEU A 130 7.40 5.49 3.05
C LEU A 130 8.78 4.97 3.46
N LYS A 131 9.85 5.75 3.30
CA LYS A 131 11.20 5.36 3.76
C LYS A 131 11.24 5.04 5.26
N LYS A 132 10.55 5.86 6.07
CA LYS A 132 10.44 5.62 7.52
C LYS A 132 9.68 4.32 7.82
N GLN A 133 8.61 4.06 7.07
CA GLN A 133 7.84 2.83 7.19
C GLN A 133 8.68 1.63 6.77
N CYS A 134 9.40 1.69 5.66
CA CYS A 134 10.30 0.65 5.20
C CYS A 134 11.33 0.27 6.27
N LYS A 135 12.01 1.28 6.84
CA LYS A 135 12.99 1.06 7.91
C LYS A 135 12.37 0.42 9.15
N LYS A 136 11.15 0.83 9.51
CA LYS A 136 10.43 0.26 10.67
C LYS A 136 10.01 -1.18 10.44
N GLU A 137 9.37 -1.49 9.30
CA GLU A 137 8.72 -2.78 9.06
C GLU A 137 9.70 -3.85 8.54
N PHE A 138 10.65 -3.45 7.69
CA PHE A 138 11.59 -4.38 7.05
C PHE A 138 13.01 -4.32 7.63
N LYS A 139 13.30 -3.34 8.50
CA LYS A 139 14.66 -3.07 9.04
C LYS A 139 15.67 -2.77 7.93
N ARG A 140 15.20 -2.23 6.80
CA ARG A 140 15.99 -1.89 5.60
C ARG A 140 15.73 -0.45 5.18
N GLU A 141 16.72 0.15 4.55
CA GLU A 141 16.58 1.46 3.93
C GLU A 141 16.03 1.31 2.51
N LEU A 142 15.09 2.17 2.12
CA LEU A 142 14.57 2.22 0.75
C LEU A 142 15.36 3.28 -0.03
N VAL A 143 15.96 2.86 -1.14
CA VAL A 143 16.70 3.73 -2.07
C VAL A 143 16.07 3.60 -3.45
N ILE A 144 15.76 4.75 -4.06
CA ILE A 144 15.19 4.79 -5.42
C ILE A 144 16.20 5.43 -6.36
N HIS A 145 16.50 4.76 -7.45
CA HIS A 145 17.37 5.22 -8.52
C HIS A 145 16.53 5.48 -9.77
N TRP A 146 16.41 6.74 -10.16
CA TRP A 146 15.65 7.15 -11.34
C TRP A 146 16.50 7.12 -12.59
N LYS A 147 15.96 6.59 -13.66
CA LYS A 147 16.59 6.57 -14.98
C LYS A 147 15.56 6.95 -16.04
N VAL A 148 15.90 7.93 -16.87
CA VAL A 148 15.08 8.28 -18.05
C VAL A 148 15.44 7.37 -19.20
N ARG A 149 14.41 6.86 -19.88
CA ARG A 149 14.58 6.01 -21.07
C ARG A 149 13.52 6.29 -22.12
#